data_c64b9c271324509fb887e45828ce9e6a
#
_entry.id   c64b9c271324509fb887e45828ce9e6a
#
_cell.length_a   1.000
_cell.length_b   1.000
_cell.length_c   1.000
_cell.angle_alpha   90.00
_cell.angle_beta   90.00
_cell.angle_gamma   90.00
#
_symmetry.space_group_name_H-M   'P 1'
#
loop_
_entity.id
_entity.type
_entity.pdbx_description
1 polymer ?
#
loop_
_entity_poly.entity_id
_entity_poly.type
_entity_poly.pdbx_seq_one_letter_code
_entity_poly.pdbx_strand_id
1 'polypeptide(L)'
;MKYLIFGTGEYYSRYKKWFEKEEIAALIDNAPEKQGTCLDEIQILSPEQGVQLDYDRIMILSVYVKEMKRQLVELEVPLEKIYHYYDLNRLICRSEEQKYKRYKKPVQYYSKTENMKGAVLLLSHDLALGGPAIALFNMAKVLKKQGHSIVFASTLDGPLRVSLLKEEIPVIIDVNLQIETMNDAGWIVDFSLLVCNTLNFYVFLSERDTKIPVVWWLHDSAFFYEGVDREVMRKISLQNLKVVSVGPVPECAIRDFMPNLDCGQLLYGVENMAVHGRKKRHSKTIRFVTVGFLEYRKGQDVLVQAVKLLPEKIRECCEFYLVGQEKSLFGEKIQQESRDVREIVITGSVDREKIHGLLKDADVFICPSRQDPMPTAAAEAMMHSIPCIVSDAAGTAAYIEDEKNGLVFHSEDAGQLATKIEWCVQDKDKIEHMGKEAQKLYASYFSMEVFEKQLLELFKFEQL
;
A
#
# COMPACT_ATOMS: atom_id res chain seq x y z
N MET A 1 6.61 24.06 23.82
CA MET A 1 7.22 24.15 22.48
C MET A 1 6.11 24.52 21.50
N LYS A 2 6.40 25.38 20.54
CA LYS A 2 5.40 25.90 19.61
C LYS A 2 5.53 25.23 18.25
N TYR A 3 4.47 24.61 17.78
CA TYR A 3 4.46 23.83 16.56
C TYR A 3 3.66 24.49 15.45
N LEU A 4 4.13 24.35 14.23
CA LEU A 4 3.35 24.51 13.02
C LEU A 4 3.10 23.10 12.47
N ILE A 5 1.86 22.73 12.19
CA ILE A 5 1.52 21.38 11.73
C ILE A 5 1.13 21.42 10.25
N PHE A 6 1.85 20.67 9.42
CA PHE A 6 1.61 20.60 7.98
C PHE A 6 0.88 19.31 7.62
N GLY A 7 -0.35 19.46 7.12
CA GLY A 7 -1.27 18.40 6.75
C GLY A 7 -2.40 18.25 7.76
N THR A 8 -3.64 18.43 7.28
CA THR A 8 -4.87 18.42 8.08
C THR A 8 -5.75 17.21 7.82
N GLY A 9 -5.20 16.18 7.19
CA GLY A 9 -5.90 14.96 6.81
C GLY A 9 -5.91 13.88 7.89
N GLU A 10 -5.92 12.62 7.45
CA GLU A 10 -5.98 11.44 8.31
C GLU A 10 -4.83 11.38 9.34
N TYR A 11 -3.62 11.73 8.90
CA TYR A 11 -2.43 11.71 9.77
C TYR A 11 -2.53 12.75 10.89
N TYR A 12 -3.11 13.92 10.63
CA TYR A 12 -3.40 14.87 11.69
C TYR A 12 -4.38 14.26 12.71
N SER A 13 -5.50 13.70 12.26
CA SER A 13 -6.49 13.07 13.14
C SER A 13 -5.87 11.94 13.98
N ARG A 14 -4.89 11.23 13.41
CA ARG A 14 -4.18 10.12 14.05
C ARG A 14 -3.22 10.58 15.14
N TYR A 15 -2.46 11.63 14.88
CA TYR A 15 -1.34 12.05 15.73
C TYR A 15 -1.61 13.31 16.56
N LYS A 16 -2.70 14.06 16.35
CA LYS A 16 -2.98 15.33 17.06
C LYS A 16 -2.91 15.24 18.57
N LYS A 17 -3.23 14.10 19.17
CA LYS A 17 -3.15 13.89 20.63
C LYS A 17 -1.76 14.13 21.21
N TRP A 18 -0.72 13.88 20.44
CA TRP A 18 0.65 14.08 20.87
C TRP A 18 1.01 15.55 21.04
N PHE A 19 0.15 16.45 20.53
CA PHE A 19 0.29 17.90 20.58
C PHE A 19 -0.70 18.59 21.52
N GLU A 20 -1.59 17.87 22.21
CA GLU A 20 -2.65 18.47 23.08
C GLU A 20 -2.16 19.45 24.13
N LYS A 21 -0.87 19.36 24.54
CA LYS A 21 -0.27 20.26 25.53
C LYS A 21 0.78 21.18 24.95
N GLU A 22 0.96 21.13 23.65
CA GLU A 22 1.85 22.01 22.93
C GLU A 22 1.07 23.24 22.47
N GLU A 23 1.78 24.32 22.27
CA GLU A 23 1.24 25.47 21.57
C GLU A 23 1.28 25.18 20.06
N ILE A 24 0.15 25.20 19.39
CA ILE A 24 0.06 25.07 17.95
C ILE A 24 -0.16 26.47 17.37
N ALA A 25 0.84 27.00 16.65
CA ALA A 25 0.78 28.32 16.04
C ALA A 25 -0.30 28.38 14.95
N ALA A 26 -0.35 27.38 14.08
CA ALA A 26 -1.38 27.17 13.09
C ALA A 26 -1.31 25.75 12.52
N LEU A 27 -2.33 25.35 11.80
CA LEU A 27 -2.28 24.25 10.85
C LEU A 27 -1.97 24.83 9.46
N ILE A 28 -1.23 24.12 8.64
CA ILE A 28 -1.01 24.49 7.23
C ILE A 28 -1.41 23.33 6.32
N ASP A 29 -2.02 23.66 5.19
CA ASP A 29 -2.47 22.66 4.19
C ASP A 29 -2.36 23.26 2.79
N ASN A 30 -2.00 22.44 1.81
CA ASN A 30 -1.90 22.83 0.40
C ASN A 30 -3.28 22.97 -0.28
N ALA A 31 -4.33 22.39 0.30
CA ALA A 31 -5.68 22.41 -0.25
C ALA A 31 -6.32 23.82 -0.07
N PRO A 32 -6.52 24.60 -1.16
CA PRO A 32 -7.01 25.97 -1.07
C PRO A 32 -8.38 26.08 -0.38
N GLU A 33 -9.23 25.08 -0.54
CA GLU A 33 -10.59 25.04 0.06
C GLU A 33 -10.56 24.91 1.58
N LYS A 34 -9.45 24.48 2.17
CA LYS A 34 -9.27 24.40 3.62
C LYS A 34 -8.67 25.67 4.21
N GLN A 35 -7.92 26.40 3.41
CA GLN A 35 -7.24 27.61 3.87
C GLN A 35 -8.26 28.67 4.31
N GLY A 36 -7.94 29.35 5.41
CA GLY A 36 -8.85 30.32 6.03
C GLY A 36 -9.95 29.70 6.91
N THR A 37 -10.12 28.38 6.92
CA THR A 37 -11.03 27.67 7.83
C THR A 37 -10.32 27.30 9.14
N CYS A 38 -11.07 26.69 10.08
CA CYS A 38 -10.54 26.18 11.34
C CYS A 38 -10.79 24.67 11.46
N LEU A 39 -9.83 23.96 12.06
CA LEU A 39 -9.96 22.57 12.48
C LEU A 39 -9.50 22.43 13.92
N ASP A 40 -10.31 21.83 14.78
CA ASP A 40 -10.07 21.76 16.23
C ASP A 40 -9.79 23.15 16.86
N GLU A 41 -10.53 24.19 16.43
CA GLU A 41 -10.38 25.58 16.84
C GLU A 41 -9.06 26.26 16.40
N ILE A 42 -8.22 25.58 15.60
CA ILE A 42 -6.94 26.09 15.09
C ILE A 42 -7.14 26.51 13.63
N GLN A 43 -6.65 27.70 13.28
CA GLN A 43 -6.74 28.22 11.92
C GLN A 43 -5.85 27.42 10.95
N ILE A 44 -6.39 27.14 9.76
CA ILE A 44 -5.65 26.54 8.65
C ILE A 44 -5.18 27.65 7.71
N LEU A 45 -3.87 27.72 7.48
CA LEU A 45 -3.22 28.71 6.62
C LEU A 45 -2.61 28.04 5.38
N SER A 46 -2.24 28.83 4.38
CA SER A 46 -1.34 28.35 3.34
C SER A 46 0.07 28.13 3.90
N PRO A 47 0.91 27.27 3.29
CA PRO A 47 2.30 27.11 3.71
C PRO A 47 3.08 28.44 3.78
N GLU A 48 2.88 29.31 2.76
CA GLU A 48 3.54 30.62 2.66
C GLU A 48 3.15 31.56 3.82
N GLN A 49 1.91 31.52 4.26
CA GLN A 49 1.42 32.31 5.40
C GLN A 49 1.92 31.70 6.72
N GLY A 50 1.85 30.37 6.84
CA GLY A 50 2.19 29.70 8.06
C GLY A 50 3.65 29.83 8.46
N VAL A 51 4.59 29.75 7.49
CA VAL A 51 6.04 29.88 7.76
C VAL A 51 6.46 31.28 8.20
N GLN A 52 5.59 32.28 8.07
CA GLN A 52 5.84 33.63 8.59
C GLN A 52 5.50 33.80 10.09
N LEU A 53 4.86 32.81 10.69
CA LEU A 53 4.53 32.83 12.10
C LEU A 53 5.76 32.55 12.97
N ASP A 54 5.66 32.87 14.24
CA ASP A 54 6.64 32.42 15.24
C ASP A 54 6.37 30.97 15.61
N TYR A 55 7.37 30.08 15.42
CA TYR A 55 7.31 28.65 15.76
C TYR A 55 8.71 28.06 16.01
N ASP A 56 8.76 27.02 16.82
CA ASP A 56 9.99 26.28 17.10
C ASP A 56 10.20 25.17 16.07
N ARG A 57 9.13 24.46 15.67
CA ARG A 57 9.18 23.28 14.81
C ARG A 57 7.99 23.20 13.87
N ILE A 58 8.23 22.63 12.69
CA ILE A 58 7.17 22.19 11.76
C ILE A 58 7.08 20.67 11.82
N MET A 59 5.85 20.16 12.00
CA MET A 59 5.57 18.72 11.98
C MET A 59 4.74 18.36 10.75
N ILE A 60 5.32 17.62 9.83
CA ILE A 60 4.62 17.09 8.65
C ILE A 60 3.82 15.85 9.06
N LEU A 61 2.50 15.92 8.94
CA LEU A 61 1.57 14.83 9.19
C LEU A 61 0.88 14.39 7.88
N SER A 62 1.66 13.78 6.99
CA SER A 62 1.22 13.34 5.67
C SER A 62 2.10 12.22 5.15
N VAL A 63 1.61 11.45 4.16
CA VAL A 63 2.42 10.51 3.38
C VAL A 63 3.33 11.23 2.38
N TYR A 64 3.00 12.46 2.00
CA TYR A 64 3.74 13.28 1.03
C TYR A 64 4.90 14.05 1.68
N VAL A 65 5.66 13.35 2.54
CA VAL A 65 6.73 13.97 3.35
C VAL A 65 7.77 14.67 2.48
N LYS A 66 8.19 14.06 1.38
CA LYS A 66 9.25 14.59 0.51
C LYS A 66 8.84 15.88 -0.19
N GLU A 67 7.66 15.88 -0.81
CA GLU A 67 7.13 17.05 -1.50
C GLU A 67 6.92 18.22 -0.54
N MET A 68 6.31 17.93 0.62
CA MET A 68 6.06 18.94 1.65
C MET A 68 7.38 19.46 2.25
N LYS A 69 8.35 18.57 2.49
CA LYS A 69 9.67 18.98 2.97
C LYS A 69 10.40 19.85 1.95
N ARG A 70 10.37 19.46 0.66
CA ARG A 70 10.94 20.27 -0.42
C ARG A 70 10.29 21.66 -0.48
N GLN A 71 8.95 21.73 -0.44
CA GLN A 71 8.21 22.99 -0.42
C GLN A 71 8.63 23.88 0.76
N LEU A 72 8.79 23.30 1.96
CA LEU A 72 9.25 24.07 3.12
C LEU A 72 10.68 24.61 2.92
N VAL A 73 11.57 23.82 2.31
CA VAL A 73 12.93 24.27 1.99
C VAL A 73 12.91 25.40 0.94
N GLU A 74 12.07 25.32 -0.08
CA GLU A 74 11.85 26.39 -1.06
C GLU A 74 11.29 27.65 -0.41
N LEU A 75 10.55 27.53 0.71
CA LEU A 75 10.10 28.65 1.56
C LEU A 75 11.15 29.06 2.62
N GLU A 76 12.40 28.67 2.44
CA GLU A 76 13.55 29.01 3.28
C GLU A 76 13.46 28.53 4.75
N VAL A 77 12.63 27.50 5.02
CA VAL A 77 12.56 26.90 6.36
C VAL A 77 13.82 26.08 6.63
N PRO A 78 14.55 26.32 7.75
CA PRO A 78 15.72 25.55 8.12
C PRO A 78 15.38 24.06 8.32
N LEU A 79 16.23 23.16 7.78
CA LEU A 79 16.01 21.71 7.85
C LEU A 79 15.89 21.18 9.28
N GLU A 80 16.61 21.74 10.22
CA GLU A 80 16.58 21.37 11.64
C GLU A 80 15.25 21.69 12.34
N LYS A 81 14.39 22.51 11.72
CA LYS A 81 13.04 22.79 12.21
C LYS A 81 11.99 21.87 11.59
N ILE A 82 12.31 21.09 10.54
CA ILE A 82 11.36 20.26 9.80
C ILE A 82 11.41 18.82 10.33
N TYR A 83 10.29 18.38 10.88
CA TYR A 83 10.07 17.02 11.40
C TYR A 83 8.85 16.39 10.73
N HIS A 84 8.73 15.07 10.82
CA HIS A 84 7.56 14.35 10.31
C HIS A 84 7.13 13.25 11.30
N TYR A 85 6.01 12.60 11.03
CA TYR A 85 5.41 11.65 11.97
C TYR A 85 6.33 10.47 12.36
N TYR A 86 7.31 10.08 11.57
CA TYR A 86 8.31 9.07 11.95
C TYR A 86 9.26 9.59 13.06
N ASP A 87 9.44 10.89 13.17
CA ASP A 87 10.26 11.48 14.25
C ASP A 87 9.57 11.46 15.61
N LEU A 88 8.27 11.16 15.68
CA LEU A 88 7.50 11.20 16.93
C LEU A 88 8.07 10.28 18.00
N ASN A 89 8.60 9.10 17.64
CA ASN A 89 9.28 8.24 18.60
C ASN A 89 10.42 8.98 19.30
N ARG A 90 11.34 9.55 18.53
CA ARG A 90 12.50 10.28 19.03
C ARG A 90 12.10 11.54 19.81
N LEU A 91 11.14 12.29 19.31
CA LEU A 91 10.73 13.56 19.88
C LEU A 91 9.90 13.43 21.17
N ILE A 92 9.08 12.40 21.26
CA ILE A 92 8.08 12.26 22.31
C ILE A 92 8.38 11.09 23.23
N CYS A 93 8.58 9.89 22.68
CA CYS A 93 8.73 8.69 23.51
C CYS A 93 10.03 8.70 24.32
N ARG A 94 11.12 9.21 23.74
CA ARG A 94 12.45 9.19 24.38
C ARG A 94 12.82 10.45 25.12
N SER A 95 12.33 11.61 24.68
CA SER A 95 12.66 12.88 25.34
C SER A 95 11.75 13.21 26.52
N GLU A 96 10.53 12.66 26.54
CA GLU A 96 9.50 12.97 27.53
C GLU A 96 8.73 11.73 27.98
N GLU A 97 9.41 10.80 28.68
CA GLU A 97 8.83 9.52 29.12
C GLU A 97 7.50 9.67 29.89
N GLN A 98 7.39 10.70 30.75
CA GLN A 98 6.14 10.97 31.48
C GLN A 98 4.99 11.39 30.54
N LYS A 99 5.30 12.15 29.50
CA LYS A 99 4.32 12.56 28.48
C LYS A 99 3.89 11.36 27.65
N TYR A 100 4.85 10.53 27.23
CA TYR A 100 4.58 9.29 26.53
C TYR A 100 3.64 8.37 27.34
N LYS A 101 3.96 8.07 28.60
CA LYS A 101 3.12 7.25 29.49
C LYS A 101 1.69 7.80 29.64
N ARG A 102 1.52 9.13 29.57
CA ARG A 102 0.20 9.78 29.66
C ARG A 102 -0.62 9.61 28.40
N TYR A 103 0.00 9.65 27.22
CA TYR A 103 -0.69 9.61 25.94
C TYR A 103 -0.72 8.23 25.28
N LYS A 104 0.05 7.27 25.82
CA LYS A 104 -0.01 5.88 25.39
C LYS A 104 -1.46 5.38 25.50
N LYS A 105 -2.00 4.94 24.36
CA LYS A 105 -3.36 4.39 24.33
C LYS A 105 -3.37 2.97 24.90
N PRO A 106 -4.47 2.57 25.58
CA PRO A 106 -4.64 1.17 25.98
C PRO A 106 -4.63 0.27 24.76
N VAL A 107 -3.98 -0.87 24.88
CA VAL A 107 -4.04 -1.96 23.90
C VAL A 107 -5.43 -2.59 23.95
N GLN A 108 -6.03 -2.79 22.79
CA GLN A 108 -7.37 -3.38 22.67
C GLN A 108 -7.25 -4.84 22.22
N TYR A 109 -7.86 -5.73 22.96
CA TYR A 109 -7.86 -7.17 22.71
C TYR A 109 -9.24 -7.63 22.26
N TYR A 110 -9.31 -8.30 21.11
CA TYR A 110 -10.53 -8.89 20.56
C TYR A 110 -10.40 -10.41 20.53
N SER A 111 -11.36 -11.10 21.12
CA SER A 111 -11.37 -12.53 21.47
C SER A 111 -10.38 -12.94 22.59
N LYS A 112 -10.53 -14.19 23.09
CA LYS A 112 -9.72 -14.69 24.20
C LYS A 112 -8.27 -14.88 23.77
N THR A 113 -7.38 -14.09 24.34
CA THR A 113 -5.92 -14.16 24.12
C THR A 113 -5.21 -15.03 25.20
N GLU A 114 -5.94 -15.96 25.81
CA GLU A 114 -5.49 -16.72 26.98
C GLU A 114 -4.26 -17.62 26.73
N ASN A 115 -3.84 -17.81 25.48
CA ASN A 115 -2.70 -18.67 25.15
C ASN A 115 -1.86 -18.10 24.00
N MET A 116 -1.29 -16.90 24.19
CA MET A 116 -0.39 -16.28 23.19
C MET A 116 1.03 -16.86 23.21
N LYS A 117 1.39 -17.58 24.29
CA LYS A 117 2.74 -18.14 24.44
C LYS A 117 3.05 -19.14 23.34
N GLY A 118 4.15 -18.91 22.63
CA GLY A 118 4.57 -19.75 21.51
C GLY A 118 3.76 -19.56 20.22
N ALA A 119 2.80 -18.62 20.18
CA ALA A 119 2.07 -18.29 18.96
C ALA A 119 2.96 -17.52 17.96
N VAL A 120 2.56 -17.51 16.69
CA VAL A 120 3.09 -16.63 15.65
C VAL A 120 2.31 -15.30 15.69
N LEU A 121 3.02 -14.19 15.84
CA LEU A 121 2.45 -12.86 15.82
C LEU A 121 2.58 -12.23 14.42
N LEU A 122 1.45 -11.92 13.81
CA LEU A 122 1.39 -11.23 12.52
C LEU A 122 1.04 -9.76 12.74
N LEU A 123 1.95 -8.86 12.34
CA LEU A 123 1.84 -7.42 12.54
C LEU A 123 1.49 -6.70 11.24
N SER A 124 0.31 -6.07 11.19
CA SER A 124 -0.16 -5.23 10.09
C SER A 124 -0.16 -3.75 10.46
N HIS A 125 0.12 -2.87 9.51
CA HIS A 125 0.02 -1.43 9.74
C HIS A 125 -1.43 -0.92 9.80
N ASP A 126 -2.37 -1.65 9.21
CA ASP A 126 -3.81 -1.41 9.33
C ASP A 126 -4.62 -2.70 9.10
N LEU A 127 -5.94 -2.62 9.28
CA LEU A 127 -6.91 -3.65 8.94
C LEU A 127 -7.84 -3.20 7.80
N ALA A 128 -7.38 -2.33 6.92
CA ALA A 128 -8.07 -2.00 5.68
C ALA A 128 -8.08 -3.21 4.73
N LEU A 129 -8.96 -3.18 3.72
CA LEU A 129 -9.01 -4.23 2.68
C LEU A 129 -7.98 -3.95 1.56
N GLY A 130 -6.79 -3.49 1.94
CA GLY A 130 -5.67 -3.25 1.06
C GLY A 130 -4.83 -4.49 0.77
N GLY A 131 -4.02 -4.46 -0.30
CA GLY A 131 -3.20 -5.59 -0.73
C GLY A 131 -2.32 -6.20 0.38
N PRO A 132 -1.50 -5.41 1.10
CA PRO A 132 -0.64 -5.93 2.15
C PRO A 132 -1.40 -6.60 3.31
N ALA A 133 -2.49 -5.98 3.78
CA ALA A 133 -3.29 -6.53 4.88
C ALA A 133 -4.00 -7.84 4.47
N ILE A 134 -4.53 -7.92 3.24
CA ILE A 134 -5.13 -9.16 2.70
C ILE A 134 -4.06 -10.24 2.50
N ALA A 135 -2.87 -9.90 2.03
CA ALA A 135 -1.77 -10.86 1.88
C ALA A 135 -1.38 -11.46 3.24
N LEU A 136 -1.26 -10.64 4.28
CA LEU A 136 -0.98 -11.11 5.63
C LEU A 136 -2.13 -11.95 6.21
N PHE A 137 -3.38 -11.61 5.92
CA PHE A 137 -4.55 -12.42 6.29
C PHE A 137 -4.52 -13.80 5.61
N ASN A 138 -4.15 -13.87 4.33
CA ASN A 138 -3.96 -15.13 3.63
C ASN A 138 -2.84 -15.97 4.26
N MET A 139 -1.73 -15.32 4.66
CA MET A 139 -0.68 -15.99 5.45
C MET A 139 -1.22 -16.57 6.76
N ALA A 140 -2.03 -15.79 7.49
CA ALA A 140 -2.65 -16.25 8.74
C ALA A 140 -3.49 -17.52 8.54
N LYS A 141 -4.31 -17.56 7.47
CA LYS A 141 -5.13 -18.73 7.13
C LYS A 141 -4.27 -19.96 6.82
N VAL A 142 -3.20 -19.79 6.04
CA VAL A 142 -2.28 -20.88 5.70
C VAL A 142 -1.60 -21.42 6.96
N LEU A 143 -1.02 -20.56 7.79
CA LEU A 143 -0.34 -20.97 9.01
C LEU A 143 -1.29 -21.66 10.01
N LYS A 144 -2.51 -21.12 10.17
CA LYS A 144 -3.53 -21.76 11.02
C LYS A 144 -3.90 -23.17 10.51
N LYS A 145 -4.07 -23.34 9.20
CA LYS A 145 -4.32 -24.64 8.56
C LYS A 145 -3.19 -25.65 8.83
N GLN A 146 -1.96 -25.16 8.98
CA GLN A 146 -0.78 -25.99 9.32
C GLN A 146 -0.65 -26.25 10.83
N GLY A 147 -1.60 -25.80 11.64
CA GLY A 147 -1.65 -26.08 13.08
C GLY A 147 -0.92 -25.05 13.95
N HIS A 148 -0.43 -23.94 13.39
CA HIS A 148 0.15 -22.87 14.19
C HIS A 148 -0.92 -22.08 14.94
N SER A 149 -0.63 -21.73 16.19
CA SER A 149 -1.39 -20.73 16.93
C SER A 149 -1.03 -19.33 16.37
N ILE A 150 -2.03 -18.58 15.94
CA ILE A 150 -1.84 -17.26 15.30
C ILE A 150 -2.48 -16.18 16.16
N VAL A 151 -1.76 -15.09 16.33
CA VAL A 151 -2.27 -13.79 16.83
C VAL A 151 -2.05 -12.76 15.75
N PHE A 152 -3.06 -11.97 15.45
CA PHE A 152 -2.95 -10.88 14.48
C PHE A 152 -3.01 -9.53 15.22
N ALA A 153 -1.99 -8.69 15.04
CA ALA A 153 -1.99 -7.37 15.63
C ALA A 153 -1.89 -6.29 14.57
N SER A 154 -2.49 -5.14 14.87
CA SER A 154 -2.52 -4.01 13.95
C SER A 154 -2.39 -2.69 14.67
N THR A 155 -1.81 -1.70 13.99
CA THR A 155 -1.74 -0.33 14.49
C THR A 155 -3.07 0.43 14.35
N LEU A 156 -3.91 0.01 13.40
CA LEU A 156 -5.22 0.61 13.14
C LEU A 156 -6.29 -0.46 12.98
N ASP A 157 -7.48 -0.16 13.51
CA ASP A 157 -8.66 -1.00 13.29
C ASP A 157 -9.22 -0.84 11.87
N GLY A 158 -9.96 -1.83 11.40
CA GLY A 158 -10.57 -1.81 10.09
C GLY A 158 -11.47 -3.02 9.80
N PRO A 159 -12.09 -3.07 8.62
CA PRO A 159 -13.06 -4.10 8.26
C PRO A 159 -12.48 -5.52 8.26
N LEU A 160 -11.18 -5.70 8.05
CA LEU A 160 -10.53 -7.01 8.05
C LEU A 160 -10.60 -7.71 9.42
N ARG A 161 -10.75 -6.94 10.53
CA ARG A 161 -10.94 -7.51 11.87
C ARG A 161 -12.13 -8.48 11.92
N VAL A 162 -13.22 -8.16 11.22
CA VAL A 162 -14.42 -9.03 11.20
C VAL A 162 -14.08 -10.37 10.54
N SER A 163 -13.31 -10.37 9.47
CA SER A 163 -12.87 -11.59 8.77
C SER A 163 -11.91 -12.43 9.63
N LEU A 164 -10.96 -11.78 10.31
CA LEU A 164 -10.04 -12.45 11.23
C LEU A 164 -10.77 -13.15 12.38
N LEU A 165 -11.76 -12.47 12.99
CA LEU A 165 -12.55 -13.04 14.07
C LEU A 165 -13.46 -14.20 13.61
N LYS A 166 -13.96 -14.15 12.37
CA LYS A 166 -14.70 -15.28 11.76
C LYS A 166 -13.81 -16.50 11.57
N GLU A 167 -12.56 -16.28 11.25
CA GLU A 167 -11.53 -17.32 11.18
C GLU A 167 -11.00 -17.73 12.58
N GLU A 168 -11.61 -17.26 13.66
CA GLU A 168 -11.18 -17.51 15.05
C GLU A 168 -9.71 -17.15 15.29
N ILE A 169 -9.22 -16.09 14.66
CA ILE A 169 -7.89 -15.52 14.86
C ILE A 169 -8.01 -14.36 15.85
N PRO A 170 -7.33 -14.42 17.03
CA PRO A 170 -7.31 -13.33 17.99
C PRO A 170 -6.73 -12.06 17.36
N VAL A 171 -7.34 -10.90 17.63
CA VAL A 171 -6.92 -9.61 17.11
C VAL A 171 -6.55 -8.66 18.25
N ILE A 172 -5.40 -8.00 18.09
CA ILE A 172 -4.90 -6.95 18.98
C ILE A 172 -4.80 -5.65 18.19
N ILE A 173 -5.38 -4.57 18.72
CA ILE A 173 -5.19 -3.24 18.15
C ILE A 173 -4.33 -2.43 19.10
N ASP A 174 -3.13 -2.07 18.66
CA ASP A 174 -2.19 -1.24 19.39
C ASP A 174 -1.67 -0.11 18.49
N VAL A 175 -2.28 1.05 18.61
CA VAL A 175 -1.90 2.23 17.82
C VAL A 175 -0.51 2.77 18.18
N ASN A 176 0.06 2.35 19.33
CA ASN A 176 1.36 2.82 19.75
C ASN A 176 2.49 2.17 18.94
N LEU A 177 2.26 0.98 18.34
CA LEU A 177 3.26 0.27 17.52
C LEU A 177 3.77 1.09 16.31
N GLN A 178 3.09 2.16 15.93
CA GLN A 178 3.57 3.07 14.88
C GLN A 178 4.79 3.89 15.29
N ILE A 179 4.95 4.12 16.61
CA ILE A 179 6.00 4.98 17.18
C ILE A 179 6.84 4.27 18.24
N GLU A 180 6.41 3.11 18.72
CA GLU A 180 7.15 2.28 19.68
C GLU A 180 8.16 1.38 18.97
N THR A 181 9.27 1.12 19.67
CA THR A 181 10.14 -0.01 19.34
C THR A 181 9.55 -1.30 19.91
N MET A 182 10.05 -2.45 19.47
CA MET A 182 9.61 -3.74 20.02
C MET A 182 9.84 -3.83 21.53
N ASN A 183 10.93 -3.26 22.02
CA ASN A 183 11.25 -3.24 23.46
C ASN A 183 10.27 -2.37 24.26
N ASP A 184 9.66 -1.35 23.66
CA ASP A 184 8.66 -0.50 24.31
C ASP A 184 7.28 -1.16 24.40
N ALA A 185 6.99 -2.11 23.49
CA ALA A 185 5.72 -2.82 23.38
C ALA A 185 5.69 -4.02 24.34
N GLY A 186 5.57 -3.76 25.65
CA GLY A 186 5.76 -4.74 26.73
C GLY A 186 4.82 -5.97 26.72
N TRP A 187 3.81 -6.03 25.84
CA TRP A 187 2.95 -7.20 25.66
C TRP A 187 3.51 -8.19 24.62
N ILE A 188 4.55 -7.81 23.87
CA ILE A 188 5.19 -8.65 22.86
C ILE A 188 6.27 -9.50 23.56
N VAL A 189 5.82 -10.54 24.20
CA VAL A 189 6.67 -11.49 24.92
C VAL A 189 6.24 -12.91 24.60
N ASP A 190 7.18 -13.85 24.64
CA ASP A 190 6.90 -15.28 24.50
C ASP A 190 6.26 -15.74 23.16
N PHE A 191 6.28 -14.90 22.11
CA PHE A 191 5.94 -15.33 20.76
C PHE A 191 7.08 -16.18 20.17
N SER A 192 6.73 -17.21 19.40
CA SER A 192 7.71 -18.06 18.71
C SER A 192 8.32 -17.36 17.49
N LEU A 193 7.55 -16.50 16.83
CA LEU A 193 7.92 -15.79 15.60
C LEU A 193 7.06 -14.54 15.46
N LEU A 194 7.66 -13.47 14.92
CA LEU A 194 6.96 -12.28 14.45
C LEU A 194 7.03 -12.19 12.93
N VAL A 195 5.92 -11.79 12.30
CA VAL A 195 5.92 -11.33 10.90
C VAL A 195 5.52 -9.86 10.88
N CYS A 196 6.46 -8.99 10.53
CA CYS A 196 6.21 -7.56 10.35
C CYS A 196 5.87 -7.27 8.88
N ASN A 197 4.67 -6.78 8.62
CA ASN A 197 4.16 -6.57 7.28
C ASN A 197 4.25 -5.09 6.89
N THR A 198 5.03 -4.79 5.88
CA THR A 198 5.36 -3.46 5.34
C THR A 198 6.53 -2.74 6.03
N LEU A 199 6.99 -1.68 5.36
CA LEU A 199 8.04 -0.78 5.82
C LEU A 199 7.69 -0.07 7.13
N ASN A 200 6.40 0.14 7.43
CA ASN A 200 5.94 0.91 8.58
C ASN A 200 6.48 0.40 9.93
N PHE A 201 6.98 -0.84 9.99
CA PHE A 201 7.57 -1.42 11.19
C PHE A 201 9.09 -1.19 11.34
N TYR A 202 9.73 -0.33 10.53
CA TYR A 202 11.17 -0.11 10.64
C TYR A 202 11.58 0.54 11.98
N VAL A 203 10.75 1.45 12.55
CA VAL A 203 10.96 2.00 13.89
C VAL A 203 10.82 0.91 14.94
N PHE A 204 9.77 0.11 14.84
CA PHE A 204 9.51 -1.03 15.72
C PHE A 204 10.70 -2.01 15.75
N LEU A 205 11.29 -2.30 14.59
CA LEU A 205 12.42 -3.22 14.44
C LEU A 205 13.77 -2.61 14.84
N SER A 206 13.89 -1.29 14.98
CA SER A 206 15.16 -0.61 15.29
C SER A 206 15.73 -0.97 16.65
N GLU A 207 14.88 -1.34 17.60
CA GLU A 207 15.26 -1.85 18.92
C GLU A 207 14.36 -3.03 19.27
N ARG A 208 14.85 -4.22 19.06
CA ARG A 208 14.10 -5.47 19.29
C ARG A 208 14.88 -6.48 20.10
N ASP A 209 14.19 -7.37 20.80
CA ASP A 209 14.80 -8.59 21.32
C ASP A 209 15.16 -9.51 20.14
N THR A 210 16.45 -9.66 19.90
CA THR A 210 16.96 -10.50 18.82
C THR A 210 16.82 -12.01 19.07
N LYS A 211 16.34 -12.41 20.25
CA LYS A 211 16.01 -13.81 20.55
C LYS A 211 14.73 -14.26 19.85
N ILE A 212 13.79 -13.33 19.60
CA ILE A 212 12.56 -13.63 18.87
C ILE A 212 12.85 -13.52 17.37
N PRO A 213 12.69 -14.60 16.60
CA PRO A 213 12.82 -14.56 15.15
C PRO A 213 11.80 -13.60 14.52
N VAL A 214 12.21 -12.90 13.46
CA VAL A 214 11.34 -11.98 12.73
C VAL A 214 11.45 -12.23 11.24
N VAL A 215 10.31 -12.32 10.58
CA VAL A 215 10.18 -12.16 9.13
C VAL A 215 9.68 -10.74 8.85
N TRP A 216 10.42 -9.97 8.08
CA TRP A 216 10.00 -8.65 7.63
C TRP A 216 9.58 -8.73 6.16
N TRP A 217 8.26 -8.63 5.92
CA TRP A 217 7.68 -8.77 4.59
C TRP A 217 7.37 -7.40 3.98
N LEU A 218 8.13 -7.02 2.97
CA LEU A 218 8.10 -5.70 2.36
C LEU A 218 7.15 -5.65 1.16
N HIS A 219 6.25 -4.68 1.21
CA HIS A 219 5.25 -4.39 0.18
C HIS A 219 5.37 -2.97 -0.39
N ASP A 220 6.44 -2.26 -0.09
CA ASP A 220 6.51 -0.82 -0.26
C ASP A 220 7.44 -0.46 -1.42
N SER A 221 6.98 0.43 -2.33
CA SER A 221 7.84 1.02 -3.36
C SER A 221 8.70 2.16 -2.80
N ALA A 222 9.66 2.64 -3.60
CA ALA A 222 10.58 3.71 -3.22
C ALA A 222 9.88 4.98 -2.70
N PHE A 223 8.66 5.27 -3.18
CA PHE A 223 7.83 6.37 -2.70
C PHE A 223 7.65 6.38 -1.17
N PHE A 224 7.39 5.22 -0.57
CA PHE A 224 7.16 5.12 0.87
C PHE A 224 8.44 5.25 1.70
N TYR A 225 9.62 5.12 1.08
CA TYR A 225 10.91 5.28 1.75
C TYR A 225 11.34 6.75 1.88
N GLU A 226 10.66 7.69 1.24
CA GLU A 226 11.03 9.10 1.23
C GLU A 226 11.03 9.74 2.62
N GLY A 227 10.17 9.25 3.54
CA GLY A 227 10.11 9.69 4.93
C GLY A 227 10.92 8.86 5.92
N VAL A 228 11.64 7.84 5.48
CA VAL A 228 12.36 6.91 6.37
C VAL A 228 13.64 7.53 6.92
N ASP A 229 13.79 7.50 8.23
CA ASP A 229 15.03 7.90 8.90
C ASP A 229 16.12 6.83 8.70
N ARG A 230 17.17 7.18 7.93
CA ARG A 230 18.29 6.28 7.62
C ARG A 230 19.06 5.86 8.87
N GLU A 231 19.18 6.71 9.88
CA GLU A 231 19.88 6.37 11.12
C GLU A 231 19.09 5.36 11.95
N VAL A 232 17.76 5.47 11.97
CA VAL A 232 16.89 4.48 12.62
C VAL A 232 16.96 3.15 11.88
N MET A 233 16.91 3.19 10.54
CA MET A 233 17.02 1.99 9.70
C MET A 233 18.33 1.23 9.93
N ARG A 234 19.46 1.94 10.06
CA ARG A 234 20.78 1.35 10.33
C ARG A 234 20.89 0.65 11.70
N LYS A 235 20.03 0.97 12.65
CA LYS A 235 20.01 0.34 13.98
C LYS A 235 19.34 -1.05 13.95
N ILE A 236 18.64 -1.40 12.90
CA ILE A 236 17.96 -2.70 12.79
C ILE A 236 19.00 -3.82 12.79
N SER A 237 18.99 -4.64 13.84
CA SER A 237 19.84 -5.83 13.90
C SER A 237 19.37 -6.89 12.91
N LEU A 238 20.28 -7.42 12.11
CA LEU A 238 20.01 -8.51 11.17
C LEU A 238 20.01 -9.91 11.82
N GLN A 239 20.39 -10.00 13.09
CA GLN A 239 20.38 -11.27 13.83
C GLN A 239 18.94 -11.77 13.98
N ASN A 240 18.67 -13.03 13.57
CA ASN A 240 17.32 -13.62 13.57
C ASN A 240 16.27 -12.73 12.87
N LEU A 241 16.67 -12.05 11.79
CA LEU A 241 15.79 -11.29 10.91
C LEU A 241 15.90 -11.84 9.48
N LYS A 242 14.81 -12.35 8.97
CA LYS A 242 14.67 -12.71 7.55
C LYS A 242 13.86 -11.61 6.86
N VAL A 243 14.41 -11.01 5.80
CA VAL A 243 13.70 -10.02 5.01
C VAL A 243 13.25 -10.64 3.70
N VAL A 244 11.99 -10.46 3.37
CA VAL A 244 11.41 -10.89 2.09
C VAL A 244 10.58 -9.76 1.49
N SER A 245 10.50 -9.73 0.18
CA SER A 245 9.72 -8.75 -0.58
C SER A 245 8.66 -9.43 -1.44
N VAL A 246 7.57 -8.72 -1.75
CA VAL A 246 6.54 -9.23 -2.67
C VAL A 246 6.97 -9.21 -4.14
N GLY A 247 8.21 -8.83 -4.43
CA GLY A 247 8.75 -8.78 -5.78
C GLY A 247 9.90 -7.79 -5.91
N PRO A 248 10.38 -7.55 -7.14
CA PRO A 248 11.60 -6.77 -7.37
C PRO A 248 11.51 -5.30 -6.97
N VAL A 249 10.32 -4.67 -7.05
CA VAL A 249 10.17 -3.24 -6.75
C VAL A 249 10.45 -2.93 -5.27
N PRO A 250 9.87 -3.61 -4.27
CA PRO A 250 10.24 -3.41 -2.87
C PRO A 250 11.66 -3.87 -2.55
N GLU A 251 12.18 -4.91 -3.22
CA GLU A 251 13.56 -5.36 -3.07
C GLU A 251 14.55 -4.26 -3.47
N CYS A 252 14.35 -3.62 -4.63
CA CYS A 252 15.17 -2.49 -5.04
C CYS A 252 15.08 -1.32 -4.05
N ALA A 253 13.87 -1.01 -3.56
CA ALA A 253 13.66 0.10 -2.63
C ALA A 253 14.42 -0.09 -1.30
N ILE A 254 14.37 -1.28 -0.69
CA ILE A 254 15.11 -1.54 0.57
C ILE A 254 16.61 -1.55 0.38
N ARG A 255 17.13 -1.98 -0.78
CA ARG A 255 18.57 -2.03 -1.06
C ARG A 255 19.23 -0.65 -1.05
N ASP A 256 18.49 0.42 -1.39
CA ASP A 256 18.97 1.80 -1.29
C ASP A 256 19.24 2.23 0.17
N PHE A 257 18.59 1.59 1.12
CA PHE A 257 18.76 1.85 2.56
C PHE A 257 19.69 0.85 3.24
N MET A 258 19.63 -0.40 2.82
CA MET A 258 20.41 -1.52 3.36
C MET A 258 21.09 -2.32 2.22
N PRO A 259 22.17 -1.80 1.61
CA PRO A 259 22.75 -2.36 0.39
C PRO A 259 23.20 -3.83 0.50
N ASN A 260 23.61 -4.25 1.71
CA ASN A 260 24.11 -5.61 1.97
C ASN A 260 23.04 -6.56 2.51
N LEU A 261 21.76 -6.15 2.47
CA LEU A 261 20.67 -6.95 2.98
C LEU A 261 20.41 -8.14 2.05
N ASP A 262 20.40 -9.36 2.59
CA ASP A 262 19.85 -10.53 1.92
C ASP A 262 18.33 -10.43 1.96
N CYS A 263 17.73 -10.11 0.82
CA CYS A 263 16.29 -9.99 0.65
C CYS A 263 15.78 -11.09 -0.27
N GLY A 264 15.06 -12.06 0.30
CA GLY A 264 14.35 -13.07 -0.48
C GLY A 264 13.07 -12.53 -1.12
N GLN A 265 12.36 -13.39 -1.86
CA GLN A 265 11.04 -13.06 -2.38
C GLN A 265 9.98 -14.00 -1.81
N LEU A 266 8.86 -13.42 -1.41
CA LEU A 266 7.64 -14.12 -1.07
C LEU A 266 6.47 -13.37 -1.73
N LEU A 267 6.02 -13.87 -2.88
CA LEU A 267 4.85 -13.32 -3.55
C LEU A 267 3.59 -13.59 -2.71
N TYR A 268 2.59 -12.74 -2.82
CA TYR A 268 1.30 -12.98 -2.18
C TYR A 268 0.47 -14.02 -2.96
N GLY A 269 -0.39 -14.74 -2.25
CA GLY A 269 -1.38 -15.63 -2.87
C GLY A 269 -2.71 -14.92 -3.11
N VAL A 270 -3.30 -15.14 -4.28
CA VAL A 270 -4.65 -14.73 -4.64
C VAL A 270 -5.54 -15.95 -4.69
N GLU A 271 -6.66 -15.92 -3.94
CA GLU A 271 -7.65 -17.00 -3.94
C GLU A 271 -8.28 -17.15 -5.34
N ASN A 272 -8.41 -18.39 -5.78
CA ASN A 272 -9.02 -18.67 -7.08
C ASN A 272 -10.56 -18.50 -7.00
N MET A 273 -11.02 -17.32 -7.44
CA MET A 273 -12.43 -16.97 -7.55
C MET A 273 -12.97 -17.18 -8.98
N ALA A 274 -12.18 -17.78 -9.88
CA ALA A 274 -12.60 -18.03 -11.25
C ALA A 274 -13.71 -19.11 -11.26
N VAL A 275 -14.93 -18.68 -11.53
CA VAL A 275 -16.02 -19.61 -11.81
C VAL A 275 -15.75 -20.24 -13.18
N HIS A 276 -15.81 -21.57 -13.26
CA HIS A 276 -15.59 -22.33 -14.49
C HIS A 276 -16.44 -21.77 -15.63
N GLY A 277 -15.79 -21.40 -16.74
CA GLY A 277 -16.43 -20.92 -17.95
C GLY A 277 -16.71 -19.42 -17.96
N ARG A 278 -15.68 -18.62 -18.31
CA ARG A 278 -15.91 -17.23 -18.74
C ARG A 278 -16.90 -17.26 -19.90
N LYS A 279 -18.09 -16.67 -19.74
CA LYS A 279 -18.98 -16.44 -20.87
C LYS A 279 -18.31 -15.40 -21.77
N LYS A 280 -17.96 -15.78 -23.01
CA LYS A 280 -17.50 -14.81 -24.02
C LYS A 280 -18.52 -13.68 -24.10
N ARG A 281 -18.08 -12.46 -23.92
CA ARG A 281 -18.89 -11.28 -24.21
C ARG A 281 -18.99 -11.16 -25.74
N HIS A 282 -20.19 -11.38 -26.26
CA HIS A 282 -20.49 -11.18 -27.70
C HIS A 282 -20.69 -9.68 -28.00
N SER A 283 -19.71 -8.84 -27.65
CA SER A 283 -19.70 -7.41 -27.93
C SER A 283 -18.74 -7.07 -29.05
N LYS A 284 -19.08 -6.05 -29.84
CA LYS A 284 -18.16 -5.48 -30.84
C LYS A 284 -17.06 -4.64 -30.19
N THR A 285 -17.31 -4.11 -28.98
CA THR A 285 -16.35 -3.31 -28.19
C THR A 285 -15.46 -4.18 -27.33
N ILE A 286 -14.22 -3.72 -27.09
CA ILE A 286 -13.28 -4.29 -26.14
C ILE A 286 -13.37 -3.51 -24.83
N ARG A 287 -13.53 -4.23 -23.72
CA ARG A 287 -13.60 -3.63 -22.40
C ARG A 287 -12.27 -3.72 -21.70
N PHE A 288 -11.74 -2.54 -21.38
CA PHE A 288 -10.56 -2.35 -20.57
C PHE A 288 -10.98 -1.98 -19.15
N VAL A 289 -10.32 -2.57 -18.13
CA VAL A 289 -10.62 -2.30 -16.73
C VAL A 289 -9.33 -1.94 -16.00
N THR A 290 -9.38 -0.89 -15.19
CA THR A 290 -8.33 -0.49 -14.24
C THR A 290 -8.94 -0.47 -12.85
N VAL A 291 -8.28 -1.10 -11.86
CA VAL A 291 -8.77 -1.17 -10.48
C VAL A 291 -7.71 -0.58 -9.54
N GLY A 292 -8.12 0.36 -8.70
CA GLY A 292 -7.26 1.00 -7.68
C GLY A 292 -7.76 2.38 -7.29
N PHE A 293 -7.34 2.88 -6.14
CA PHE A 293 -7.61 4.26 -5.74
C PHE A 293 -7.16 5.23 -6.85
N LEU A 294 -7.95 6.28 -7.10
CA LEU A 294 -7.54 7.35 -8.02
C LEU A 294 -6.50 8.22 -7.31
N GLU A 295 -5.24 7.92 -7.59
CA GLU A 295 -4.07 8.59 -7.01
C GLU A 295 -2.93 8.68 -8.02
N TYR A 296 -2.08 9.70 -7.89
CA TYR A 296 -0.98 9.98 -8.82
C TYR A 296 -0.10 8.75 -9.09
N ARG A 297 0.24 8.00 -8.03
CA ARG A 297 1.07 6.79 -8.12
C ARG A 297 0.46 5.70 -9.03
N LYS A 298 -0.88 5.66 -9.15
CA LYS A 298 -1.60 4.67 -9.96
C LYS A 298 -1.73 5.04 -11.45
N GLY A 299 -1.41 6.28 -11.84
CA GLY A 299 -1.25 6.68 -13.22
C GLY A 299 -2.51 6.67 -14.08
N GLN A 300 -3.71 6.82 -13.48
CA GLN A 300 -4.96 6.82 -14.28
C GLN A 300 -5.02 8.01 -15.27
N ASP A 301 -4.31 9.10 -14.99
CA ASP A 301 -4.15 10.23 -15.92
C ASP A 301 -3.38 9.83 -17.19
N VAL A 302 -2.39 8.94 -17.08
CA VAL A 302 -1.68 8.38 -18.25
C VAL A 302 -2.64 7.59 -19.13
N LEU A 303 -3.54 6.81 -18.50
CA LEU A 303 -4.57 6.08 -19.25
C LEU A 303 -5.54 7.05 -19.94
N VAL A 304 -6.03 8.09 -19.26
CA VAL A 304 -6.91 9.10 -19.86
C VAL A 304 -6.24 9.78 -21.05
N GLN A 305 -4.95 10.14 -20.92
CA GLN A 305 -4.18 10.70 -22.03
C GLN A 305 -4.02 9.71 -23.18
N ALA A 306 -3.69 8.45 -22.89
CA ALA A 306 -3.58 7.41 -23.92
C ALA A 306 -4.90 7.25 -24.72
N VAL A 307 -6.04 7.24 -24.02
CA VAL A 307 -7.37 7.14 -24.69
C VAL A 307 -7.63 8.33 -25.59
N LYS A 308 -7.22 9.56 -25.19
CA LYS A 308 -7.35 10.75 -26.04
C LYS A 308 -6.47 10.70 -27.28
N LEU A 309 -5.33 10.01 -27.23
CA LEU A 309 -4.40 9.83 -28.36
C LEU A 309 -4.90 8.81 -29.38
N LEU A 310 -5.83 7.90 -29.00
CA LEU A 310 -6.36 6.88 -29.89
C LEU A 310 -7.10 7.51 -31.08
N PRO A 311 -6.91 6.99 -32.32
CA PRO A 311 -7.76 7.32 -33.45
C PRO A 311 -9.25 7.09 -33.12
N GLU A 312 -10.14 7.96 -33.55
CA GLU A 312 -11.57 7.89 -33.23
C GLU A 312 -12.17 6.52 -33.55
N LYS A 313 -11.84 5.94 -34.70
CA LYS A 313 -12.31 4.61 -35.12
C LYS A 313 -11.88 3.49 -34.18
N ILE A 314 -10.72 3.62 -33.55
CA ILE A 314 -10.22 2.65 -32.57
C ILE A 314 -10.93 2.90 -31.23
N ARG A 315 -11.02 4.16 -30.80
CA ARG A 315 -11.65 4.55 -29.54
C ARG A 315 -13.12 4.11 -29.49
N GLU A 316 -13.87 4.24 -30.56
CA GLU A 316 -15.27 3.78 -30.66
C GLU A 316 -15.44 2.26 -30.50
N CYS A 317 -14.37 1.48 -30.68
CA CYS A 317 -14.34 0.05 -30.42
C CYS A 317 -13.97 -0.29 -28.96
N CYS A 318 -13.81 0.69 -28.07
CA CYS A 318 -13.32 0.51 -26.70
C CYS A 318 -14.31 1.01 -25.65
N GLU A 319 -14.27 0.39 -24.47
CA GLU A 319 -14.88 0.85 -23.23
C GLU A 319 -13.81 0.79 -22.13
N PHE A 320 -13.64 1.87 -21.37
CA PHE A 320 -12.63 1.94 -20.29
C PHE A 320 -13.31 2.15 -18.95
N TYR A 321 -13.15 1.22 -18.02
CA TYR A 321 -13.69 1.30 -16.67
C TYR A 321 -12.57 1.60 -15.68
N LEU A 322 -12.65 2.77 -15.03
CA LEU A 322 -11.78 3.17 -13.93
C LEU A 322 -12.52 2.89 -12.62
N VAL A 323 -12.07 1.87 -11.89
CA VAL A 323 -12.75 1.35 -10.70
C VAL A 323 -11.93 1.71 -9.47
N GLY A 324 -12.47 2.59 -8.61
CA GLY A 324 -11.80 2.98 -7.37
C GLY A 324 -12.37 4.23 -6.75
N GLN A 325 -11.93 4.51 -5.52
CA GLN A 325 -12.34 5.70 -4.80
C GLN A 325 -11.76 6.95 -5.47
N GLU A 326 -12.63 7.93 -5.71
CA GLU A 326 -12.33 9.17 -6.44
C GLU A 326 -12.22 10.43 -5.56
N LYS A 327 -12.49 10.30 -4.25
CA LYS A 327 -12.50 11.44 -3.30
C LYS A 327 -11.07 11.93 -3.00
N SER A 328 -10.42 12.53 -3.97
CA SER A 328 -9.12 13.16 -3.87
C SER A 328 -8.99 14.24 -4.95
N LEU A 329 -8.11 15.22 -4.77
CA LEU A 329 -7.81 16.23 -5.80
C LEU A 329 -7.39 15.59 -7.13
N PHE A 330 -6.65 14.49 -7.05
CA PHE A 330 -6.28 13.74 -8.25
C PHE A 330 -7.50 13.08 -8.90
N GLY A 331 -8.41 12.50 -8.11
CA GLY A 331 -9.67 11.93 -8.60
C GLY A 331 -10.56 12.97 -9.29
N GLU A 332 -10.68 14.17 -8.72
CA GLU A 332 -11.39 15.31 -9.34
C GLU A 332 -10.75 15.73 -10.68
N LYS A 333 -9.41 15.78 -10.72
CA LYS A 333 -8.66 16.02 -11.97
C LYS A 333 -9.00 14.96 -13.02
N ILE A 334 -8.99 13.67 -12.67
CA ILE A 334 -9.34 12.58 -13.59
C ILE A 334 -10.77 12.71 -14.09
N GLN A 335 -11.73 13.02 -13.21
CA GLN A 335 -13.12 13.29 -13.60
C GLN A 335 -13.23 14.44 -14.59
N GLN A 336 -12.52 15.54 -14.34
CA GLN A 336 -12.50 16.70 -15.23
C GLN A 336 -11.88 16.38 -16.58
N GLU A 337 -10.73 15.69 -16.59
CA GLU A 337 -10.00 15.36 -17.83
C GLU A 337 -10.73 14.31 -18.70
N SER A 338 -11.57 13.46 -18.09
CA SER A 338 -12.33 12.45 -18.82
C SER A 338 -13.73 12.87 -19.25
N ARG A 339 -14.21 14.06 -18.88
CA ARG A 339 -15.59 14.52 -19.18
C ARG A 339 -15.99 14.42 -20.65
N ASP A 340 -15.06 14.76 -21.54
CA ASP A 340 -15.30 14.77 -22.97
C ASP A 340 -14.92 13.45 -23.68
N VAL A 341 -14.61 12.41 -22.90
CA VAL A 341 -14.22 11.08 -23.42
C VAL A 341 -15.30 10.09 -23.01
N ARG A 342 -16.31 9.94 -23.88
CA ARG A 342 -17.51 9.11 -23.62
C ARG A 342 -17.21 7.63 -23.37
N GLU A 343 -16.06 7.15 -23.82
CA GLU A 343 -15.60 5.76 -23.69
C GLU A 343 -15.06 5.45 -22.30
N ILE A 344 -14.82 6.47 -21.46
CA ILE A 344 -14.34 6.31 -20.08
C ILE A 344 -15.49 6.35 -19.09
N VAL A 345 -15.59 5.33 -18.26
CA VAL A 345 -16.56 5.20 -17.17
C VAL A 345 -15.83 5.14 -15.83
N ILE A 346 -16.02 6.13 -14.97
CA ILE A 346 -15.53 6.12 -13.61
C ILE A 346 -16.63 5.56 -12.70
N THR A 347 -16.37 4.43 -12.04
CA THR A 347 -17.41 3.72 -11.27
C THR A 347 -17.48 4.16 -9.81
N GLY A 348 -16.47 4.88 -9.32
CA GLY A 348 -16.29 5.10 -7.89
C GLY A 348 -15.88 3.81 -7.16
N SER A 349 -15.95 3.87 -5.82
CA SER A 349 -15.65 2.71 -4.97
C SER A 349 -16.75 1.66 -5.08
N VAL A 350 -16.36 0.42 -5.30
CA VAL A 350 -17.25 -0.74 -5.34
C VAL A 350 -16.74 -1.87 -4.44
N ASP A 351 -17.63 -2.76 -4.03
CA ASP A 351 -17.24 -3.93 -3.24
C ASP A 351 -16.45 -4.96 -4.04
N ARG A 352 -15.82 -5.91 -3.35
CA ARG A 352 -14.98 -6.94 -3.99
C ARG A 352 -15.75 -7.84 -4.94
N GLU A 353 -16.99 -8.18 -4.64
CA GLU A 353 -17.83 -9.03 -5.50
C GLU A 353 -18.07 -8.33 -6.84
N LYS A 354 -18.37 -7.03 -6.82
CA LYS A 354 -18.54 -6.22 -8.02
C LYS A 354 -17.23 -6.03 -8.79
N ILE A 355 -16.08 -5.90 -8.09
CA ILE A 355 -14.75 -5.89 -8.74
C ILE A 355 -14.54 -7.18 -9.53
N HIS A 356 -14.78 -8.35 -8.91
CA HIS A 356 -14.66 -9.64 -9.61
C HIS A 356 -15.63 -9.75 -10.77
N GLY A 357 -16.85 -9.23 -10.64
CA GLY A 357 -17.82 -9.15 -11.74
C GLY A 357 -17.30 -8.31 -12.90
N LEU A 358 -16.77 -7.13 -12.64
CA LEU A 358 -16.19 -6.25 -13.66
C LEU A 358 -14.96 -6.88 -14.34
N LEU A 359 -14.07 -7.50 -13.55
CA LEU A 359 -12.92 -8.23 -14.10
C LEU A 359 -13.37 -9.40 -14.97
N LYS A 360 -14.34 -10.21 -14.54
CA LYS A 360 -14.88 -11.32 -15.32
C LYS A 360 -15.43 -10.87 -16.67
N ASP A 361 -16.01 -9.68 -16.73
CA ASP A 361 -16.58 -9.08 -17.94
C ASP A 361 -15.57 -8.27 -18.77
N ALA A 362 -14.36 -8.08 -18.27
CA ALA A 362 -13.28 -7.37 -18.95
C ALA A 362 -12.67 -8.23 -20.08
N ASP A 363 -12.14 -7.58 -21.10
CA ASP A 363 -11.32 -8.22 -22.14
C ASP A 363 -9.83 -8.03 -21.86
N VAL A 364 -9.45 -6.89 -21.28
CA VAL A 364 -8.07 -6.54 -20.93
C VAL A 364 -8.06 -5.76 -19.62
N PHE A 365 -7.09 -6.04 -18.77
CA PHE A 365 -6.80 -5.23 -17.57
C PHE A 365 -5.66 -4.25 -17.85
N ILE A 366 -5.76 -3.00 -17.38
CA ILE A 366 -4.69 -2.02 -17.52
C ILE A 366 -4.19 -1.60 -16.13
N CYS A 367 -2.89 -1.65 -15.92
CA CYS A 367 -2.21 -1.12 -14.74
C CYS A 367 -1.21 -0.04 -15.15
N PRO A 368 -1.62 1.24 -15.23
CA PRO A 368 -0.78 2.32 -15.74
C PRO A 368 0.09 2.95 -14.65
N SER A 369 0.37 2.23 -13.57
CA SER A 369 0.99 2.75 -12.35
C SER A 369 2.38 3.32 -12.60
N ARG A 370 2.68 4.47 -11.97
CA ARG A 370 4.04 5.04 -11.88
C ARG A 370 4.89 4.29 -10.87
N GLN A 371 4.25 3.73 -9.84
CA GLN A 371 4.88 2.87 -8.85
C GLN A 371 3.83 1.93 -8.25
N ASP A 372 4.01 0.66 -8.44
CA ASP A 372 3.19 -0.37 -7.80
C ASP A 372 4.06 -1.57 -7.44
N PRO A 373 4.22 -1.87 -6.16
CA PRO A 373 5.07 -2.98 -5.71
C PRO A 373 4.71 -4.32 -6.36
N MET A 374 3.43 -4.66 -6.34
CA MET A 374 2.86 -5.84 -6.98
C MET A 374 1.32 -5.71 -6.99
N PRO A 375 0.72 -5.21 -8.07
CA PRO A 375 -0.71 -4.96 -8.13
C PRO A 375 -1.54 -6.24 -8.04
N THR A 376 -2.29 -6.42 -6.94
CA THR A 376 -3.14 -7.61 -6.73
C THR A 376 -4.22 -7.73 -7.79
N ALA A 377 -4.79 -6.61 -8.24
CA ALA A 377 -5.81 -6.60 -9.27
C ALA A 377 -5.32 -7.15 -10.63
N ALA A 378 -4.02 -7.05 -10.93
CA ALA A 378 -3.44 -7.67 -12.12
C ALA A 378 -3.45 -9.21 -11.99
N ALA A 379 -3.07 -9.75 -10.84
CA ALA A 379 -3.14 -11.18 -10.59
C ALA A 379 -4.60 -11.69 -10.56
N GLU A 380 -5.53 -10.90 -10.00
CA GLU A 380 -6.98 -11.20 -10.05
C GLU A 380 -7.51 -11.21 -11.50
N ALA A 381 -7.04 -10.32 -12.36
CA ALA A 381 -7.38 -10.34 -13.79
C ALA A 381 -6.82 -11.58 -14.50
N MET A 382 -5.53 -11.88 -14.28
CA MET A 382 -4.88 -13.07 -14.84
C MET A 382 -5.58 -14.37 -14.41
N MET A 383 -6.05 -14.45 -13.16
CA MET A 383 -6.86 -15.58 -12.66
C MET A 383 -8.12 -15.80 -13.52
N HIS A 384 -8.75 -14.73 -13.99
CA HIS A 384 -9.92 -14.79 -14.88
C HIS A 384 -9.55 -14.97 -16.35
N SER A 385 -8.31 -15.31 -16.70
CA SER A 385 -7.81 -15.38 -18.09
C SER A 385 -7.91 -14.03 -18.82
N ILE A 386 -7.72 -12.92 -18.10
CA ILE A 386 -7.68 -11.57 -18.64
C ILE A 386 -6.21 -11.16 -18.78
N PRO A 387 -5.73 -10.87 -19.99
CA PRO A 387 -4.38 -10.38 -20.17
C PRO A 387 -4.25 -8.96 -19.62
N CYS A 388 -3.04 -8.61 -19.18
CA CYS A 388 -2.76 -7.32 -18.57
C CYS A 388 -1.88 -6.47 -19.49
N ILE A 389 -2.18 -5.18 -19.59
CA ILE A 389 -1.25 -4.14 -20.04
C ILE A 389 -0.70 -3.47 -18.79
N VAL A 390 0.59 -3.57 -18.52
CA VAL A 390 1.19 -3.00 -17.31
C VAL A 390 2.32 -2.05 -17.65
N SER A 391 2.53 -1.04 -16.81
CA SER A 391 3.74 -0.23 -16.90
C SER A 391 4.95 -1.02 -16.40
N ASP A 392 6.14 -0.72 -16.88
CA ASP A 392 7.41 -1.30 -16.40
C ASP A 392 7.74 -0.91 -14.94
N ALA A 393 7.04 0.09 -14.37
CA ALA A 393 7.13 0.48 -12.97
C ALA A 393 6.19 -0.33 -12.03
N ALA A 394 5.40 -1.26 -12.56
CA ALA A 394 4.61 -2.21 -11.80
C ALA A 394 5.38 -3.52 -11.62
N GLY A 395 5.47 -4.04 -10.38
CA GLY A 395 6.23 -5.26 -10.08
C GLY A 395 5.80 -6.48 -10.89
N THR A 396 4.54 -6.53 -11.32
CA THR A 396 4.02 -7.58 -12.21
C THR A 396 4.71 -7.62 -13.57
N ALA A 397 5.26 -6.48 -14.05
CA ALA A 397 5.95 -6.42 -15.33
C ALA A 397 7.16 -7.39 -15.40
N ALA A 398 7.82 -7.65 -14.26
CA ALA A 398 8.94 -8.58 -14.18
C ALA A 398 8.58 -10.04 -14.54
N TYR A 399 7.30 -10.39 -14.55
CA TYR A 399 6.78 -11.73 -14.83
C TYR A 399 6.10 -11.82 -16.20
N ILE A 400 5.89 -10.67 -16.86
CA ILE A 400 5.23 -10.62 -18.16
C ILE A 400 6.25 -10.75 -19.29
N GLU A 401 6.01 -11.70 -20.17
CA GLU A 401 6.65 -11.78 -21.49
C GLU A 401 5.75 -11.02 -22.48
N ASP A 402 6.24 -9.86 -22.97
CA ASP A 402 5.48 -8.97 -23.85
C ASP A 402 4.94 -9.71 -25.07
N GLU A 403 3.70 -9.43 -25.44
CA GLU A 403 2.91 -10.06 -26.53
C GLU A 403 2.60 -11.55 -26.35
N LYS A 404 3.09 -12.21 -25.29
CA LYS A 404 2.82 -13.62 -25.00
C LYS A 404 1.74 -13.81 -23.94
N ASN A 405 2.00 -13.30 -22.71
CA ASN A 405 1.09 -13.46 -21.59
C ASN A 405 0.59 -12.12 -21.01
N GLY A 406 0.94 -11.01 -21.65
CA GLY A 406 0.55 -9.64 -21.33
C GLY A 406 1.30 -8.66 -22.22
N LEU A 407 1.12 -7.37 -21.95
CA LEU A 407 1.77 -6.29 -22.66
C LEU A 407 2.45 -5.37 -21.65
N VAL A 408 3.67 -4.89 -21.98
CA VAL A 408 4.42 -3.95 -21.15
C VAL A 408 4.62 -2.65 -21.92
N PHE A 409 4.54 -1.52 -21.23
CA PHE A 409 4.83 -0.19 -21.75
C PHE A 409 5.66 0.62 -20.75
N HIS A 410 6.40 1.64 -21.23
CA HIS A 410 7.17 2.50 -20.34
C HIS A 410 6.26 3.39 -19.50
N SER A 411 6.53 3.42 -18.21
CA SER A 411 5.79 4.24 -17.25
C SER A 411 5.71 5.70 -17.74
N GLU A 412 4.54 6.32 -17.59
CA GLU A 412 4.23 7.68 -18.04
C GLU A 412 4.15 7.89 -19.56
N ASP A 413 4.43 6.88 -20.39
CA ASP A 413 4.32 6.97 -21.85
C ASP A 413 2.90 6.65 -22.33
N ALA A 414 2.04 7.67 -22.38
CA ALA A 414 0.69 7.56 -22.89
C ALA A 414 0.63 7.14 -24.37
N GLY A 415 1.64 7.46 -25.18
CA GLY A 415 1.73 7.08 -26.59
C GLY A 415 1.97 5.60 -26.75
N GLN A 416 2.90 5.01 -25.98
CA GLN A 416 3.09 3.55 -25.98
C GLN A 416 1.85 2.83 -25.44
N LEU A 417 1.22 3.34 -24.38
CA LEU A 417 -0.03 2.74 -23.86
C LEU A 417 -1.12 2.76 -24.94
N ALA A 418 -1.29 3.85 -25.68
CA ALA A 418 -2.23 3.92 -26.80
C ALA A 418 -1.91 2.87 -27.86
N THR A 419 -0.64 2.70 -28.23
CA THR A 419 -0.21 1.65 -29.18
C THR A 419 -0.55 0.24 -28.70
N LYS A 420 -0.35 -0.07 -27.40
CA LYS A 420 -0.72 -1.38 -26.82
C LYS A 420 -2.25 -1.58 -26.79
N ILE A 421 -3.04 -0.52 -26.60
CA ILE A 421 -4.51 -0.55 -26.69
C ILE A 421 -4.93 -0.83 -28.14
N GLU A 422 -4.35 -0.13 -29.13
CA GLU A 422 -4.61 -0.39 -30.55
C GLU A 422 -4.29 -1.84 -30.93
N TRP A 423 -3.17 -2.37 -30.48
CA TRP A 423 -2.79 -3.76 -30.69
C TRP A 423 -3.89 -4.73 -30.22
N CYS A 424 -4.51 -4.48 -29.07
CA CYS A 424 -5.61 -5.27 -28.55
C CYS A 424 -6.88 -5.16 -29.43
N VAL A 425 -7.15 -4.00 -30.04
CA VAL A 425 -8.34 -3.79 -30.87
C VAL A 425 -8.24 -4.51 -32.21
N GLN A 426 -7.03 -4.65 -32.74
CA GLN A 426 -6.79 -5.24 -34.06
C GLN A 426 -7.11 -6.74 -34.15
N ASP A 427 -6.94 -7.51 -33.05
CA ASP A 427 -7.07 -8.96 -33.08
C ASP A 427 -7.55 -9.53 -31.72
N LYS A 428 -8.85 -9.82 -31.65
CA LYS A 428 -9.49 -10.40 -30.46
C LYS A 428 -9.00 -11.82 -30.13
N ASP A 429 -8.61 -12.60 -31.14
CA ASP A 429 -8.14 -13.96 -30.90
C ASP A 429 -6.78 -13.96 -30.20
N LYS A 430 -5.95 -12.97 -30.50
CA LYS A 430 -4.69 -12.75 -29.77
C LYS A 430 -4.94 -12.44 -28.30
N ILE A 431 -5.93 -11.57 -27.99
CA ILE A 431 -6.31 -11.28 -26.58
C ILE A 431 -6.71 -12.57 -25.85
N GLU A 432 -7.52 -13.42 -26.50
CA GLU A 432 -7.94 -14.68 -25.88
C GLU A 432 -6.76 -15.63 -25.64
N HIS A 433 -5.87 -15.75 -26.62
CA HIS A 433 -4.67 -16.57 -26.47
C HIS A 433 -3.78 -16.05 -25.32
N MET A 434 -3.50 -14.74 -25.32
CA MET A 434 -2.71 -14.07 -24.27
C MET A 434 -3.37 -14.23 -22.90
N GLY A 435 -4.70 -14.17 -22.80
CA GLY A 435 -5.43 -14.40 -21.57
C GLY A 435 -5.25 -15.81 -20.99
N LYS A 436 -5.19 -16.84 -21.84
CA LYS A 436 -4.87 -18.21 -21.42
C LYS A 436 -3.45 -18.33 -20.88
N GLU A 437 -2.50 -17.65 -21.51
CA GLU A 437 -1.10 -17.62 -21.04
C GLU A 437 -0.98 -16.79 -19.74
N ALA A 438 -1.74 -15.70 -19.58
CA ALA A 438 -1.84 -14.93 -18.35
C ALA A 438 -2.38 -15.79 -17.18
N GLN A 439 -3.35 -16.65 -17.43
CA GLN A 439 -3.86 -17.58 -16.41
C GLN A 439 -2.80 -18.60 -15.97
N LYS A 440 -1.97 -19.09 -16.89
CA LYS A 440 -0.83 -19.95 -16.53
C LYS A 440 0.18 -19.18 -15.67
N LEU A 441 0.42 -17.91 -15.98
CA LEU A 441 1.27 -17.04 -15.16
C LEU A 441 0.72 -16.89 -13.74
N TYR A 442 -0.58 -16.60 -13.58
CA TYR A 442 -1.24 -16.60 -12.28
C TYR A 442 -1.03 -17.94 -11.54
N ALA A 443 -1.30 -19.07 -12.20
CA ALA A 443 -1.18 -20.38 -11.58
C ALA A 443 0.26 -20.70 -11.14
N SER A 444 1.27 -20.18 -11.86
CA SER A 444 2.70 -20.42 -11.58
C SER A 444 3.29 -19.53 -10.49
N TYR A 445 2.73 -18.33 -10.26
CA TYR A 445 3.35 -17.33 -9.38
C TYR A 445 2.41 -16.78 -8.30
N PHE A 446 1.11 -16.61 -8.59
CA PHE A 446 0.17 -15.84 -7.75
C PHE A 446 -0.93 -16.68 -7.12
N SER A 447 -1.02 -17.98 -7.41
CA SER A 447 -2.04 -18.85 -6.80
C SER A 447 -1.76 -19.10 -5.32
N MET A 448 -2.81 -19.40 -4.55
CA MET A 448 -2.69 -19.75 -3.13
C MET A 448 -1.83 -20.99 -2.91
N GLU A 449 -1.85 -21.95 -3.84
CA GLU A 449 -1.05 -23.18 -3.76
C GLU A 449 0.45 -22.86 -3.84
N VAL A 450 0.85 -21.96 -4.75
CA VAL A 450 2.26 -21.52 -4.86
C VAL A 450 2.67 -20.72 -3.63
N PHE A 451 1.82 -19.81 -3.18
CA PHE A 451 2.07 -19.04 -1.96
C PHE A 451 2.23 -19.94 -0.74
N GLU A 452 1.32 -20.91 -0.53
CA GLU A 452 1.41 -21.88 0.58
C GLU A 452 2.74 -22.63 0.54
N LYS A 453 3.16 -23.10 -0.63
CA LYS A 453 4.44 -23.79 -0.81
C LYS A 453 5.63 -22.90 -0.44
N GLN A 454 5.70 -21.68 -0.99
CA GLN A 454 6.79 -20.74 -0.71
C GLN A 454 6.83 -20.35 0.77
N LEU A 455 5.66 -20.11 1.37
CA LEU A 455 5.54 -19.79 2.78
C LEU A 455 6.06 -20.92 3.68
N LEU A 456 5.69 -22.17 3.41
CA LEU A 456 6.15 -23.32 4.18
C LEU A 456 7.66 -23.55 4.00
N GLU A 457 8.23 -23.25 2.85
CA GLU A 457 9.69 -23.28 2.66
C GLU A 457 10.38 -22.19 3.49
N LEU A 458 9.82 -20.98 3.54
CA LEU A 458 10.33 -19.87 4.35
C LEU A 458 10.33 -20.23 5.84
N PHE A 459 9.28 -20.87 6.33
CA PHE A 459 9.14 -21.22 7.76
C PHE A 459 9.93 -22.47 8.18
N LYS A 460 10.39 -23.32 7.27
CA LYS A 460 11.30 -24.43 7.59
C LYS A 460 12.67 -23.96 8.05
N PHE A 461 13.12 -22.78 7.63
CA PHE A 461 14.38 -22.19 8.07
C PHE A 461 14.41 -21.80 9.55
N GLU A 462 13.27 -21.75 10.22
CA GLU A 462 13.15 -21.32 11.63
C GLU A 462 13.14 -22.49 12.64
N GLN A 463 13.16 -23.72 12.15
CA GLN A 463 13.29 -24.92 13.00
C GLN A 463 14.74 -25.36 13.21
N LEU A 464 15.71 -24.58 12.72
CA LEU A 464 17.16 -24.72 12.93
C LEU A 464 17.69 -23.65 13.88
#